data_8054aeef789ae47dca97c76edc94fbed
#
_entry.id   8054aeef789ae47dca97c76edc94fbed
#
_cell.length_a   1.000
_cell.length_b   1.000
_cell.length_c   1.000
_cell.angle_alpha   90.00
_cell.angle_beta   90.00
_cell.angle_gamma   90.00
#
_symmetry.space_group_name_H-M   'P 1'
#
loop_
_entity.id
_entity.type
_entity.pdbx_description
1 polymer ?
#
loop_
_entity_poly.entity_id
_entity_poly.type
_entity_poly.pdbx_seq_one_letter_code
_entity_poly.pdbx_strand_id
1 'polypeptide(L)'
;TKFATIRLGYHGDTWNAMSVCDPITGMHKIFSGALTAQIFTHSPKIPFGGVWDDSDLAELRDTLRKRRDEIAALILEPIVQGAGAMRFYHPEFLKGARKICDECGILLICDEIATGFGRTGKMFACEHAGIAPDIMCVGKAITGGYLSFAAVLASREGEAGVFMHGPTFMANPLACAAANASLDICVRDGYLKRVLQIEKILKAELESAKEIGGVEDVRVLGAIGVVEMRESVDVEKIQEMFVGRGVWIRPFGRLVYLMPPIVISDEDLRKLSSVLVSVLKEISKNV
;
A
#
# COMPACT_ATOMS: atom_id res chain seq x y z
N THR A 1 24.82 8.10 6.82
CA THR A 1 24.10 7.12 5.98
C THR A 1 22.63 7.50 5.97
N LYS A 2 22.00 7.52 4.79
CA LYS A 2 20.61 7.92 4.57
C LYS A 2 19.81 6.78 3.96
N PHE A 3 18.49 6.93 3.97
CA PHE A 3 17.58 6.15 3.16
C PHE A 3 17.23 6.93 1.87
N ALA A 4 17.07 6.21 0.78
CA ALA A 4 16.36 6.69 -0.39
C ALA A 4 14.91 6.19 -0.35
N THR A 5 13.97 6.98 -0.88
CA THR A 5 12.56 6.61 -0.98
C THR A 5 11.91 7.37 -2.15
N ILE A 6 10.71 6.99 -2.50
CA ILE A 6 9.91 7.63 -3.56
C ILE A 6 8.86 8.57 -2.96
N ARG A 7 8.52 9.62 -3.67
CA ARG A 7 7.44 10.54 -3.29
C ARG A 7 6.12 9.79 -3.13
N LEU A 8 5.20 10.38 -2.38
CA LEU A 8 3.89 9.82 -2.05
C LEU A 8 3.95 8.50 -1.25
N GLY A 9 5.11 8.16 -0.66
CA GLY A 9 5.26 7.00 0.21
C GLY A 9 4.81 7.29 1.64
N TYR A 10 4.32 6.23 2.33
CA TYR A 10 3.99 6.25 3.74
C TYR A 10 4.48 4.97 4.43
N HIS A 11 5.24 5.13 5.51
CA HIS A 11 5.90 4.02 6.17
C HIS A 11 5.63 3.95 7.69
N GLY A 12 4.65 4.71 8.18
CA GLY A 12 4.23 4.71 9.58
C GLY A 12 4.54 6.00 10.32
N ASP A 13 4.12 6.04 11.60
CA ASP A 13 4.11 7.23 12.46
C ASP A 13 5.21 7.22 13.52
N THR A 14 6.13 6.26 13.48
CA THR A 14 7.30 6.24 14.36
C THR A 14 8.41 7.13 13.81
N TRP A 15 9.28 7.63 14.68
CA TRP A 15 10.21 8.71 14.38
C TRP A 15 10.98 8.53 13.05
N ASN A 16 11.64 7.39 12.89
CA ASN A 16 12.44 7.16 11.67
C ASN A 16 11.57 6.84 10.45
N ALA A 17 10.44 6.15 10.65
CA ALA A 17 9.47 5.88 9.58
C ALA A 17 8.88 7.19 9.03
N MET A 18 8.60 8.19 9.89
CA MET A 18 8.14 9.50 9.46
C MET A 18 9.15 10.20 8.54
N SER A 19 10.46 9.97 8.74
CA SER A 19 11.50 10.62 7.92
C SER A 19 11.53 10.17 6.47
N VAL A 20 11.00 8.97 6.17
CA VAL A 20 10.89 8.40 4.81
C VAL A 20 9.48 8.50 4.23
N CYS A 21 8.51 9.04 4.96
CA CYS A 21 7.21 9.42 4.42
C CYS A 21 7.32 10.71 3.59
N ASP A 22 6.41 10.88 2.63
CA ASP A 22 6.40 12.08 1.78
C ASP A 22 6.37 13.36 2.63
N PRO A 23 7.35 14.26 2.52
CA PRO A 23 7.43 15.46 3.35
C PRO A 23 6.47 16.59 2.93
N ILE A 24 5.86 16.50 1.73
CA ILE A 24 4.99 17.55 1.18
C ILE A 24 3.52 17.19 1.41
N THR A 25 3.11 15.99 1.01
CA THR A 25 1.72 15.52 1.08
C THR A 25 1.44 14.67 2.31
N GLY A 26 2.50 14.23 3.01
CA GLY A 26 2.39 13.43 4.23
C GLY A 26 1.89 14.23 5.43
N MET A 27 1.25 13.52 6.38
CA MET A 27 0.71 14.12 7.61
C MET A 27 1.77 14.53 8.64
N HIS A 28 3.05 14.22 8.41
CA HIS A 28 4.15 14.46 9.36
C HIS A 28 4.87 15.81 9.16
N LYS A 29 4.34 16.68 8.30
CA LYS A 29 4.96 17.98 7.96
C LYS A 29 5.30 18.83 9.20
N ILE A 30 4.49 18.75 10.25
CA ILE A 30 4.73 19.49 11.50
C ILE A 30 6.04 19.08 12.20
N PHE A 31 6.56 17.89 11.93
CA PHE A 31 7.81 17.36 12.50
C PHE A 31 9.03 17.56 11.60
N SER A 32 8.86 18.15 10.42
CA SER A 32 9.91 18.23 9.38
C SER A 32 11.23 18.84 9.86
N GLY A 33 11.18 19.80 10.78
CA GLY A 33 12.37 20.44 11.35
C GLY A 33 13.20 19.54 12.30
N ALA A 34 12.64 18.42 12.78
CA ALA A 34 13.28 17.50 13.71
C ALA A 34 13.60 16.14 13.07
N LEU A 35 13.00 15.82 11.93
CA LEU A 35 13.24 14.57 11.22
C LEU A 35 14.54 14.61 10.42
N THR A 36 15.22 13.48 10.33
CA THR A 36 16.41 13.34 9.48
C THR A 36 16.03 13.54 8.01
N ALA A 37 16.75 14.41 7.33
CA ALA A 37 16.56 14.64 5.89
C ALA A 37 17.01 13.43 5.08
N GLN A 38 16.07 12.76 4.42
CA GLN A 38 16.28 11.60 3.55
C GLN A 38 16.33 12.00 2.07
N ILE A 39 16.54 11.02 1.20
CA ILE A 39 16.66 11.22 -0.24
C ILE A 39 15.37 10.80 -0.92
N PHE A 40 14.70 11.74 -1.60
CA PHE A 40 13.44 11.48 -2.30
C PHE A 40 13.61 11.58 -3.80
N THR A 41 13.05 10.61 -4.52
CA THR A 41 12.85 10.65 -5.97
C THR A 41 11.36 10.76 -6.30
N HIS A 42 10.99 10.98 -7.56
CA HIS A 42 9.58 11.02 -7.93
C HIS A 42 8.86 9.69 -7.63
N SER A 43 7.55 9.78 -7.46
CA SER A 43 6.66 8.63 -7.44
C SER A 43 6.55 8.02 -8.84
N PRO A 44 6.40 6.67 -8.97
CA PRO A 44 6.14 6.03 -10.26
C PRO A 44 4.95 6.68 -10.98
N LYS A 45 5.08 6.91 -12.28
CA LYS A 45 4.05 7.61 -13.08
C LYS A 45 3.14 6.66 -13.84
N ILE A 46 3.70 5.51 -14.25
CA ILE A 46 2.97 4.55 -15.08
C ILE A 46 2.07 3.68 -14.21
N PRO A 47 0.75 3.64 -14.46
CA PRO A 47 -0.18 2.82 -13.69
C PRO A 47 0.04 1.32 -13.93
N PHE A 48 -0.47 0.48 -13.04
CA PHE A 48 -0.27 -0.97 -13.01
C PHE A 48 -0.55 -1.68 -14.35
N GLY A 49 -1.56 -1.26 -15.10
CA GLY A 49 -1.91 -1.83 -16.41
C GLY A 49 -1.43 -0.98 -17.61
N GLY A 50 -0.59 0.02 -17.38
CA GLY A 50 -0.11 0.93 -18.41
C GLY A 50 0.94 0.31 -19.34
N VAL A 51 1.31 1.04 -20.38
CA VAL A 51 2.45 0.66 -21.23
C VAL A 51 3.74 1.12 -20.56
N TRP A 52 4.65 0.19 -20.32
CA TRP A 52 5.90 0.46 -19.65
C TRP A 52 6.83 1.35 -20.52
N ASP A 53 7.46 2.32 -19.85
CA ASP A 53 8.53 3.15 -20.38
C ASP A 53 9.65 3.28 -19.33
N ASP A 54 10.86 2.85 -19.66
CA ASP A 54 12.02 2.84 -18.76
C ASP A 54 12.46 4.24 -18.30
N SER A 55 11.99 5.29 -18.97
CA SER A 55 12.19 6.68 -18.54
C SER A 55 11.60 6.97 -17.17
N ASP A 56 10.60 6.19 -16.70
CA ASP A 56 10.04 6.31 -15.36
C ASP A 56 11.04 5.95 -14.25
N LEU A 57 12.09 5.21 -14.57
CA LEU A 57 13.20 4.90 -13.66
C LEU A 57 14.37 5.90 -13.70
N ALA A 58 14.37 6.87 -14.62
CA ALA A 58 15.54 7.68 -14.88
C ALA A 58 16.04 8.45 -13.65
N GLU A 59 15.14 9.14 -12.94
CA GLU A 59 15.52 9.90 -11.74
C GLU A 59 15.97 9.00 -10.60
N LEU A 60 15.28 7.87 -10.38
CA LEU A 60 15.68 6.89 -9.36
C LEU A 60 17.09 6.35 -9.66
N ARG A 61 17.32 5.92 -10.89
CA ARG A 61 18.61 5.39 -11.36
C ARG A 61 19.75 6.40 -11.18
N ASP A 62 19.53 7.62 -11.62
CA ASP A 62 20.50 8.71 -11.51
C ASP A 62 20.81 9.04 -10.06
N THR A 63 19.79 9.14 -9.21
CA THR A 63 19.92 9.48 -7.80
C THR A 63 20.70 8.39 -7.05
N LEU A 64 20.31 7.12 -7.20
CA LEU A 64 20.99 6.02 -6.51
C LEU A 64 22.44 5.88 -6.95
N ARG A 65 22.73 6.00 -8.25
CA ARG A 65 24.12 5.92 -8.76
C ARG A 65 25.00 7.08 -8.28
N LYS A 66 24.50 8.32 -8.30
CA LYS A 66 25.26 9.52 -7.90
C LYS A 66 25.50 9.58 -6.39
N ARG A 67 24.60 9.02 -5.59
CA ARG A 67 24.62 9.14 -4.13
C ARG A 67 24.81 7.80 -3.39
N ARG A 68 25.27 6.76 -4.10
CA ARG A 68 25.37 5.40 -3.55
C ARG A 68 26.16 5.32 -2.24
N ASP A 69 27.22 6.13 -2.10
CA ASP A 69 28.11 6.08 -0.93
C ASP A 69 27.48 6.67 0.35
N GLU A 70 26.34 7.34 0.22
CA GLU A 70 25.59 7.89 1.36
C GLU A 70 24.24 7.16 1.63
N ILE A 71 23.85 6.23 0.73
CA ILE A 71 22.57 5.51 0.82
C ILE A 71 22.79 4.10 1.36
N ALA A 72 22.15 3.76 2.48
CA ALA A 72 22.13 2.40 3.00
C ALA A 72 21.10 1.51 2.30
N ALA A 73 19.90 2.05 2.11
CA ALA A 73 18.79 1.32 1.52
C ALA A 73 17.83 2.24 0.76
N LEU A 74 17.14 1.66 -0.22
CA LEU A 74 15.92 2.19 -0.82
C LEU A 74 14.72 1.53 -0.13
N ILE A 75 13.80 2.34 0.43
CA ILE A 75 12.52 1.86 0.98
C ILE A 75 11.37 2.34 0.11
N LEU A 76 10.41 1.44 -0.18
CA LEU A 76 9.19 1.76 -0.90
C LEU A 76 8.04 0.78 -0.56
N GLU A 77 6.81 1.23 -0.76
CA GLU A 77 5.61 0.37 -0.76
C GLU A 77 5.54 -0.34 -2.12
N PRO A 78 5.58 -1.69 -2.19
CA PRO A 78 5.56 -2.39 -3.48
C PRO A 78 4.18 -2.32 -4.14
N ILE A 79 4.14 -1.90 -5.41
CA ILE A 79 2.97 -1.87 -6.30
C ILE A 79 1.88 -0.87 -5.87
N VAL A 80 1.57 -0.76 -4.59
CA VAL A 80 0.48 0.11 -4.09
C VAL A 80 1.02 1.11 -3.07
N GLN A 81 0.99 2.39 -3.42
CA GLN A 81 1.20 3.48 -2.48
C GLN A 81 -0.15 3.78 -1.80
N GLY A 82 -0.34 3.28 -0.57
CA GLY A 82 -1.63 3.33 0.11
C GLY A 82 -2.06 4.74 0.50
N ALA A 83 -1.41 5.35 1.48
CA ALA A 83 -1.71 6.71 1.93
C ALA A 83 -1.39 7.78 0.87
N GLY A 84 -0.53 7.46 -0.10
CA GLY A 84 -0.19 8.30 -1.26
C GLY A 84 -1.24 8.25 -2.37
N ALA A 85 -2.51 8.30 -2.03
CA ALA A 85 -3.66 8.33 -2.95
C ALA A 85 -4.04 6.96 -3.55
N MET A 86 -3.75 5.86 -2.87
CA MET A 86 -4.11 4.49 -3.32
C MET A 86 -3.68 4.25 -4.78
N ARG A 87 -2.46 4.62 -5.12
CA ARG A 87 -1.89 4.52 -6.47
C ARG A 87 -1.37 3.12 -6.73
N PHE A 88 -1.72 2.55 -7.86
CA PHE A 88 -1.19 1.27 -8.32
C PHE A 88 -0.21 1.54 -9.45
N TYR A 89 1.07 1.21 -9.26
CA TYR A 89 2.10 1.49 -10.25
C TYR A 89 2.61 0.23 -10.95
N HIS A 90 3.23 0.43 -12.12
CA HIS A 90 3.64 -0.65 -12.99
C HIS A 90 4.72 -1.54 -12.35
N PRO A 91 4.61 -2.88 -12.40
CA PRO A 91 5.56 -3.82 -11.77
C PRO A 91 7.00 -3.67 -12.25
N GLU A 92 7.22 -3.27 -13.50
CA GLU A 92 8.57 -3.06 -14.04
C GLU A 92 9.33 -1.93 -13.32
N PHE A 93 8.62 -0.96 -12.70
CA PHE A 93 9.30 0.03 -11.84
C PHE A 93 9.98 -0.65 -10.64
N LEU A 94 9.26 -1.52 -9.94
CA LEU A 94 9.80 -2.23 -8.79
C LEU A 94 10.93 -3.18 -9.20
N LYS A 95 10.77 -3.87 -10.33
CA LYS A 95 11.80 -4.75 -10.90
C LYS A 95 13.07 -3.97 -11.29
N GLY A 96 12.90 -2.80 -11.90
CA GLY A 96 14.01 -1.90 -12.21
C GLY A 96 14.68 -1.35 -10.95
N ALA A 97 13.89 -0.99 -9.92
CA ALA A 97 14.41 -0.54 -8.62
C ALA A 97 15.30 -1.61 -7.97
N ARG A 98 14.87 -2.89 -7.97
CA ARG A 98 15.69 -4.02 -7.48
C ARG A 98 17.01 -4.09 -8.23
N LYS A 99 16.96 -4.07 -9.57
CA LYS A 99 18.17 -4.13 -10.41
C LYS A 99 19.13 -2.98 -10.11
N ILE A 100 18.61 -1.76 -9.97
CA ILE A 100 19.45 -0.58 -9.67
C ILE A 100 20.09 -0.71 -8.27
N CYS A 101 19.33 -1.20 -7.29
CA CYS A 101 19.85 -1.46 -5.95
C CYS A 101 21.01 -2.47 -5.98
N ASP A 102 20.87 -3.58 -6.72
CA ASP A 102 21.91 -4.58 -6.89
C ASP A 102 23.16 -4.00 -7.55
N GLU A 103 23.01 -3.23 -8.63
CA GLU A 103 24.10 -2.56 -9.33
C GLU A 103 24.87 -1.55 -8.45
N CYS A 104 24.17 -0.91 -7.52
CA CYS A 104 24.73 0.13 -6.63
C CYS A 104 25.23 -0.42 -5.28
N GLY A 105 24.94 -1.68 -4.94
CA GLY A 105 25.21 -2.24 -3.62
C GLY A 105 24.34 -1.64 -2.50
N ILE A 106 23.13 -1.21 -2.84
CA ILE A 106 22.13 -0.59 -1.94
C ILE A 106 21.07 -1.65 -1.58
N LEU A 107 20.68 -1.76 -0.31
CA LEU A 107 19.63 -2.69 0.10
C LEU A 107 18.26 -2.20 -0.39
N LEU A 108 17.39 -3.14 -0.80
CA LEU A 108 15.99 -2.87 -1.09
C LEU A 108 15.11 -3.29 0.08
N ILE A 109 14.32 -2.35 0.61
CA ILE A 109 13.30 -2.59 1.63
C ILE A 109 11.93 -2.48 0.98
N CYS A 110 11.15 -3.57 0.98
CA CYS A 110 9.75 -3.55 0.61
C CYS A 110 8.87 -3.43 1.86
N ASP A 111 8.10 -2.36 1.92
CA ASP A 111 7.09 -2.16 2.96
C ASP A 111 5.77 -2.84 2.53
N GLU A 112 5.60 -4.09 2.93
CA GLU A 112 4.43 -4.92 2.66
C GLU A 112 3.36 -4.84 3.77
N ILE A 113 3.47 -3.85 4.68
CA ILE A 113 2.55 -3.72 5.81
C ILE A 113 1.09 -3.55 5.36
N ALA A 114 0.86 -2.84 4.25
CA ALA A 114 -0.47 -2.65 3.68
C ALA A 114 -0.80 -3.63 2.54
N THR A 115 0.21 -4.14 1.84
CA THR A 115 0.08 -4.89 0.58
C THR A 115 0.21 -6.40 0.74
N GLY A 116 0.84 -6.85 1.82
CA GLY A 116 1.08 -8.26 2.09
C GLY A 116 -0.18 -9.07 2.39
N PHE A 117 0.01 -10.36 2.52
CA PHE A 117 -1.01 -11.35 2.87
C PHE A 117 -2.21 -11.31 1.93
N GLY A 118 -1.95 -11.32 0.62
CA GLY A 118 -2.97 -11.48 -0.40
C GLY A 118 -3.66 -10.19 -0.86
N ARG A 119 -3.45 -9.04 -0.21
CA ARG A 119 -4.20 -7.82 -0.47
C ARG A 119 -4.25 -7.41 -1.95
N THR A 120 -3.16 -7.59 -2.69
CA THR A 120 -3.04 -7.23 -4.11
C THR A 120 -3.31 -8.38 -5.08
N GLY A 121 -3.74 -9.56 -4.60
CA GLY A 121 -3.94 -10.76 -5.43
C GLY A 121 -2.73 -11.71 -5.49
N LYS A 122 -1.60 -11.31 -4.90
CA LYS A 122 -0.42 -12.15 -4.62
C LYS A 122 -0.20 -12.22 -3.13
N MET A 123 0.53 -13.23 -2.61
CA MET A 123 0.83 -13.30 -1.17
C MET A 123 1.55 -12.04 -0.71
N PHE A 124 2.55 -11.61 -1.48
CA PHE A 124 3.23 -10.33 -1.31
C PHE A 124 3.22 -9.55 -2.62
N ALA A 125 3.09 -8.22 -2.54
CA ALA A 125 2.98 -7.40 -3.75
C ALA A 125 4.26 -7.39 -4.58
N CYS A 126 5.43 -7.59 -3.98
CA CYS A 126 6.70 -7.72 -4.70
C CYS A 126 6.71 -8.88 -5.71
N GLU A 127 5.86 -9.89 -5.54
CA GLU A 127 5.70 -11.00 -6.49
C GLU A 127 5.12 -10.57 -7.85
N HIS A 128 4.41 -9.44 -7.93
CA HIS A 128 3.98 -8.89 -9.23
C HIS A 128 5.15 -8.49 -10.11
N ALA A 129 6.26 -8.09 -9.50
CA ALA A 129 7.51 -7.76 -10.20
C ALA A 129 8.46 -8.95 -10.35
N GLY A 130 8.12 -10.11 -9.75
CA GLY A 130 8.98 -11.29 -9.74
C GLY A 130 10.29 -11.08 -9.01
N ILE A 131 10.31 -10.26 -7.95
CA ILE A 131 11.51 -9.94 -7.16
C ILE A 131 11.35 -10.35 -5.70
N ALA A 132 12.49 -10.49 -5.00
CA ALA A 132 12.57 -10.52 -3.55
C ALA A 132 13.37 -9.32 -3.04
N PRO A 133 12.92 -8.62 -1.98
CA PRO A 133 13.71 -7.56 -1.34
C PRO A 133 14.79 -8.15 -0.44
N ASP A 134 15.77 -7.33 -0.03
CA ASP A 134 16.71 -7.71 1.03
C ASP A 134 16.04 -7.67 2.40
N ILE A 135 15.12 -6.73 2.60
CA ILE A 135 14.32 -6.58 3.83
C ILE A 135 12.86 -6.41 3.46
N MET A 136 11.98 -7.12 4.14
CA MET A 136 10.53 -7.00 4.00
C MET A 136 9.91 -6.65 5.36
N CYS A 137 9.12 -5.57 5.38
CA CYS A 137 8.34 -5.20 6.55
C CYS A 137 6.90 -5.71 6.38
N VAL A 138 6.38 -6.45 7.37
CA VAL A 138 5.02 -6.99 7.36
C VAL A 138 4.27 -6.60 8.63
N GLY A 139 2.96 -6.44 8.54
CA GLY A 139 2.13 -6.01 9.66
C GLY A 139 0.64 -6.15 9.33
N LYS A 140 -0.20 -5.38 10.00
CA LYS A 140 -1.66 -5.32 9.80
C LYS A 140 -2.31 -6.69 9.63
N ALA A 141 -2.44 -7.19 8.39
CA ALA A 141 -3.10 -8.46 8.08
C ALA A 141 -2.41 -9.69 8.67
N ILE A 142 -1.17 -9.60 9.14
CA ILE A 142 -0.42 -10.72 9.72
C ILE A 142 -1.17 -11.40 10.88
N THR A 143 -1.95 -10.64 11.66
CA THR A 143 -2.76 -11.18 12.78
C THR A 143 -4.24 -11.35 12.43
N GLY A 144 -4.62 -11.23 11.15
CA GLY A 144 -6.03 -11.23 10.75
C GLY A 144 -6.84 -10.05 11.32
N GLY A 145 -6.17 -9.00 11.84
CA GLY A 145 -6.81 -7.81 12.41
C GLY A 145 -7.10 -7.89 13.92
N TYR A 146 -6.69 -8.96 14.61
CA TYR A 146 -6.99 -9.16 16.04
C TYR A 146 -6.07 -8.38 16.98
N LEU A 147 -4.78 -8.28 16.64
CA LEU A 147 -3.77 -7.66 17.51
C LEU A 147 -2.79 -6.83 16.69
N SER A 148 -2.25 -5.77 17.31
CA SER A 148 -1.13 -5.02 16.74
C SER A 148 0.11 -5.90 16.77
N PHE A 149 0.66 -6.19 15.60
CA PHE A 149 1.86 -6.98 15.42
C PHE A 149 2.54 -6.62 14.10
N ALA A 150 3.85 -6.65 14.08
CA ALA A 150 4.65 -6.46 12.88
C ALA A 150 5.90 -7.32 12.97
N ALA A 151 6.46 -7.66 11.81
CA ALA A 151 7.74 -8.35 11.71
C ALA A 151 8.58 -7.75 10.59
N VAL A 152 9.88 -7.86 10.74
CA VAL A 152 10.87 -7.54 9.71
C VAL A 152 11.55 -8.84 9.32
N LEU A 153 11.50 -9.16 8.03
CA LEU A 153 12.15 -10.32 7.43
C LEU A 153 13.39 -9.82 6.69
N ALA A 154 14.53 -10.47 6.87
CA ALA A 154 15.77 -10.16 6.19
C ALA A 154 16.32 -11.40 5.49
N SER A 155 16.86 -11.20 4.27
CA SER A 155 17.42 -12.30 3.47
C SER A 155 18.83 -12.74 3.92
N ARG A 156 19.50 -11.88 4.71
CA ARG A 156 20.88 -12.14 5.20
C ARG A 156 20.87 -12.29 6.70
N GLU A 157 21.36 -13.43 7.18
CA GLU A 157 21.57 -13.67 8.61
C GLU A 157 22.90 -13.06 9.06
N GLY A 158 22.88 -12.38 10.22
CA GLY A 158 24.07 -12.21 11.06
C GLY A 158 25.10 -11.16 10.66
N GLU A 159 24.96 -10.45 9.56
CA GLU A 159 25.95 -9.43 9.18
C GLU A 159 25.90 -8.14 10.04
N ALA A 160 24.78 -7.89 10.69
CA ALA A 160 24.56 -6.66 11.48
C ALA A 160 25.14 -6.72 12.92
N GLY A 161 25.66 -7.84 13.36
CA GLY A 161 26.08 -8.03 14.74
C GLY A 161 24.93 -8.01 15.72
N VAL A 162 25.17 -7.54 16.96
CA VAL A 162 24.15 -7.43 17.99
C VAL A 162 23.21 -6.27 17.68
N PHE A 163 21.95 -6.55 17.44
CA PHE A 163 20.92 -5.55 17.20
C PHE A 163 20.35 -5.05 18.54
N MET A 164 20.69 -3.82 18.93
CA MET A 164 20.26 -3.20 20.18
C MET A 164 18.81 -2.71 20.08
N HIS A 165 17.87 -3.65 19.97
CA HIS A 165 16.43 -3.42 19.86
C HIS A 165 15.67 -4.45 20.71
N GLY A 166 15.06 -4.02 21.79
CA GLY A 166 14.41 -4.92 22.75
C GLY A 166 13.18 -4.29 23.41
N PRO A 167 12.12 -3.94 22.64
CA PRO A 167 10.86 -3.49 23.23
C PRO A 167 10.29 -4.56 24.19
N THR A 168 9.76 -4.15 25.34
CA THR A 168 9.28 -5.06 26.40
C THR A 168 8.29 -6.11 25.90
N PHE A 169 7.40 -5.74 24.96
CA PHE A 169 6.38 -6.63 24.42
C PHE A 169 6.73 -7.18 23.04
N MET A 170 7.99 -7.12 22.63
CA MET A 170 8.44 -7.74 21.38
C MET A 170 8.19 -9.24 21.44
N ALA A 171 7.72 -9.81 20.31
CA ALA A 171 7.31 -11.22 20.19
C ALA A 171 6.25 -11.64 21.25
N ASN A 172 5.30 -10.76 21.55
CA ASN A 172 4.17 -11.08 22.45
C ASN A 172 3.52 -12.40 22.06
N PRO A 173 3.44 -13.38 23.00
CA PRO A 173 2.95 -14.73 22.65
C PRO A 173 1.53 -14.77 22.09
N LEU A 174 0.62 -13.89 22.57
CA LEU A 174 -0.75 -13.82 22.03
C LEU A 174 -0.76 -13.33 20.59
N ALA A 175 0.04 -12.30 20.29
CA ALA A 175 0.14 -11.77 18.93
C ALA A 175 0.81 -12.78 18.00
N CYS A 176 1.84 -13.48 18.45
CA CYS A 176 2.47 -14.56 17.68
C CYS A 176 1.48 -15.72 17.41
N ALA A 177 0.68 -16.12 18.41
CA ALA A 177 -0.33 -17.15 18.23
C ALA A 177 -1.40 -16.73 17.21
N ALA A 178 -1.89 -15.48 17.29
CA ALA A 178 -2.83 -14.92 16.32
C ALA A 178 -2.22 -14.86 14.90
N ALA A 179 -0.95 -14.47 14.79
CA ALA A 179 -0.23 -14.44 13.52
C ALA A 179 -0.10 -15.84 12.90
N ASN A 180 0.32 -16.84 13.68
CA ASN A 180 0.43 -18.22 13.21
C ASN A 180 -0.91 -18.76 12.73
N ALA A 181 -2.00 -18.56 13.50
CA ALA A 181 -3.33 -18.99 13.09
C ALA A 181 -3.80 -18.29 11.80
N SER A 182 -3.52 -16.99 11.65
CA SER A 182 -3.82 -16.24 10.44
C SER A 182 -3.06 -16.76 9.22
N LEU A 183 -1.76 -17.07 9.38
CA LEU A 183 -0.93 -17.63 8.32
C LEU A 183 -1.39 -19.02 7.91
N ASP A 184 -1.75 -19.87 8.86
CA ASP A 184 -2.31 -21.21 8.59
C ASP A 184 -3.59 -21.14 7.75
N ILE A 185 -4.47 -20.16 8.03
CA ILE A 185 -5.67 -19.91 7.23
C ILE A 185 -5.30 -19.48 5.82
N CYS A 186 -4.36 -18.52 5.69
CA CYS A 186 -3.92 -18.03 4.37
C CYS A 186 -3.37 -19.15 3.48
N VAL A 187 -2.65 -20.12 4.05
CA VAL A 187 -2.05 -21.22 3.29
C VAL A 187 -3.07 -22.32 3.00
N ARG A 188 -3.91 -22.69 3.99
CA ARG A 188 -4.81 -23.84 3.93
C ARG A 188 -6.04 -23.60 3.07
N ASP A 189 -6.70 -22.47 3.20
CA ASP A 189 -8.09 -22.28 2.78
C ASP A 189 -8.27 -21.68 1.37
N GLY A 190 -7.25 -21.75 0.52
CA GLY A 190 -7.35 -21.22 -0.83
C GLY A 190 -7.54 -19.69 -0.86
N TYR A 191 -7.02 -19.03 0.13
CA TYR A 191 -7.15 -17.61 0.42
C TYR A 191 -6.92 -16.70 -0.80
N LEU A 192 -5.86 -16.93 -1.59
CA LEU A 192 -5.60 -16.15 -2.80
C LEU A 192 -6.68 -16.32 -3.87
N LYS A 193 -7.32 -17.50 -3.95
CA LYS A 193 -8.47 -17.70 -4.85
C LYS A 193 -9.64 -16.81 -4.45
N ARG A 194 -9.86 -16.66 -3.12
CA ARG A 194 -10.88 -15.74 -2.60
C ARG A 194 -10.57 -14.28 -2.95
N VAL A 195 -9.30 -13.86 -2.85
CA VAL A 195 -8.89 -12.51 -3.24
C VAL A 195 -9.19 -12.23 -4.72
N LEU A 196 -8.86 -13.17 -5.60
CA LEU A 196 -9.17 -13.06 -7.03
C LEU A 196 -10.69 -13.01 -7.32
N GLN A 197 -11.50 -13.72 -6.52
CA GLN A 197 -12.95 -13.61 -6.60
C GLN A 197 -13.44 -12.22 -6.18
N ILE A 198 -12.89 -11.65 -5.09
CA ILE A 198 -13.19 -10.29 -4.65
C ILE A 198 -12.81 -9.28 -5.74
N GLU A 199 -11.63 -9.43 -6.33
CA GLU A 199 -11.18 -8.58 -7.44
C GLU A 199 -12.17 -8.56 -8.60
N LYS A 200 -12.63 -9.75 -9.02
CA LYS A 200 -13.61 -9.91 -10.10
C LYS A 200 -14.91 -9.20 -9.77
N ILE A 201 -15.41 -9.32 -8.54
CA ILE A 201 -16.65 -8.65 -8.10
C ILE A 201 -16.43 -7.14 -8.09
N LEU A 202 -15.36 -6.64 -7.47
CA LEU A 202 -15.07 -5.22 -7.43
C LEU A 202 -14.96 -4.61 -8.84
N LYS A 203 -14.28 -5.27 -9.78
CA LYS A 203 -14.19 -4.82 -11.18
C LYS A 203 -15.58 -4.71 -11.83
N ALA A 204 -16.43 -5.70 -11.63
CA ALA A 204 -17.79 -5.69 -12.19
C ALA A 204 -18.68 -4.61 -11.56
N GLU A 205 -18.68 -4.51 -10.24
CA GLU A 205 -19.58 -3.59 -9.51
C GLU A 205 -19.16 -2.12 -9.64
N LEU A 206 -17.86 -1.83 -9.72
CA LEU A 206 -17.36 -0.46 -9.81
C LEU A 206 -17.28 0.06 -11.26
N GLU A 207 -17.46 -0.79 -12.29
CA GLU A 207 -17.34 -0.38 -13.70
C GLU A 207 -18.22 0.81 -14.02
N SER A 208 -19.49 0.80 -13.57
CA SER A 208 -20.44 1.88 -13.83
C SER A 208 -20.10 3.21 -13.13
N ALA A 209 -19.14 3.21 -12.20
CA ALA A 209 -18.67 4.44 -11.58
C ALA A 209 -17.86 5.31 -12.56
N LYS A 210 -17.26 4.73 -13.60
CA LYS A 210 -16.53 5.46 -14.66
C LYS A 210 -17.39 6.46 -15.42
N GLU A 211 -18.71 6.20 -15.48
CA GLU A 211 -19.67 7.04 -16.18
C GLU A 211 -20.25 8.16 -15.32
N ILE A 212 -19.89 8.20 -14.03
CA ILE A 212 -20.40 9.22 -13.12
C ILE A 212 -19.66 10.53 -13.35
N GLY A 213 -20.41 11.61 -13.55
CA GLY A 213 -19.82 12.96 -13.61
C GLY A 213 -19.01 13.25 -12.34
N GLY A 214 -17.79 13.82 -12.52
CA GLY A 214 -16.90 14.12 -11.40
C GLY A 214 -15.98 12.97 -10.96
N VAL A 215 -16.14 11.74 -11.51
CA VAL A 215 -15.14 10.68 -11.35
C VAL A 215 -13.98 10.91 -12.29
N GLU A 216 -12.77 10.79 -11.79
CA GLU A 216 -11.51 10.88 -12.53
C GLU A 216 -11.00 9.50 -12.95
N ASP A 217 -10.99 8.55 -12.00
CA ASP A 217 -10.46 7.21 -12.24
C ASP A 217 -11.17 6.15 -11.40
N VAL A 218 -11.23 4.93 -11.93
CA VAL A 218 -11.71 3.73 -11.23
C VAL A 218 -10.70 2.61 -11.46
N ARG A 219 -10.11 2.13 -10.35
CA ARG A 219 -9.07 1.10 -10.39
C ARG A 219 -9.30 0.00 -9.36
N VAL A 220 -8.95 -1.21 -9.71
CA VAL A 220 -9.10 -2.40 -8.83
C VAL A 220 -7.86 -3.27 -8.98
N LEU A 221 -7.31 -3.69 -7.84
CA LEU A 221 -6.21 -4.65 -7.77
C LEU A 221 -6.40 -5.54 -6.52
N GLY A 222 -6.55 -6.85 -6.72
CA GLY A 222 -6.84 -7.76 -5.62
C GLY A 222 -8.10 -7.36 -4.85
N ALA A 223 -7.97 -7.27 -3.53
CA ALA A 223 -9.07 -6.83 -2.66
C ALA A 223 -9.01 -5.32 -2.35
N ILE A 224 -8.69 -4.51 -3.35
CA ILE A 224 -8.67 -3.05 -3.27
C ILE A 224 -9.47 -2.50 -4.46
N GLY A 225 -10.53 -1.75 -4.19
CA GLY A 225 -11.30 -1.00 -5.19
C GLY A 225 -11.27 0.49 -4.89
N VAL A 226 -10.97 1.33 -5.86
CA VAL A 226 -10.82 2.77 -5.69
C VAL A 226 -11.63 3.50 -6.73
N VAL A 227 -12.44 4.47 -6.30
CA VAL A 227 -13.04 5.49 -7.15
C VAL A 227 -12.42 6.83 -6.76
N GLU A 228 -11.69 7.43 -7.68
CA GLU A 228 -11.05 8.73 -7.47
C GLU A 228 -11.93 9.81 -8.09
N MET A 229 -12.29 10.80 -7.30
CA MET A 229 -13.06 11.96 -7.74
C MET A 229 -12.11 13.05 -8.26
N ARG A 230 -12.58 13.93 -9.15
CA ARG A 230 -11.81 15.09 -9.62
C ARG A 230 -11.55 16.07 -8.51
N GLU A 231 -12.55 16.27 -7.65
CA GLU A 231 -12.48 17.17 -6.50
C GLU A 231 -12.57 16.39 -5.18
N SER A 232 -12.07 16.99 -4.11
CA SER A 232 -12.22 16.41 -2.77
C SER A 232 -13.69 16.32 -2.38
N VAL A 233 -14.07 15.17 -1.81
CA VAL A 233 -15.43 14.96 -1.33
C VAL A 233 -15.60 15.56 0.07
N ASP A 234 -16.81 16.00 0.37
CA ASP A 234 -17.22 16.30 1.74
C ASP A 234 -17.34 14.98 2.52
N VAL A 235 -16.27 14.66 3.27
CA VAL A 235 -16.11 13.37 3.96
C VAL A 235 -17.23 13.15 4.98
N GLU A 236 -17.62 14.17 5.73
CA GLU A 236 -18.65 14.08 6.78
C GLU A 236 -20.01 13.74 6.15
N LYS A 237 -20.42 14.54 5.17
CA LYS A 237 -21.69 14.35 4.46
C LYS A 237 -21.77 12.99 3.77
N ILE A 238 -20.71 12.59 3.04
CA ILE A 238 -20.74 11.34 2.29
C ILE A 238 -20.71 10.12 3.21
N GLN A 239 -20.05 10.22 4.35
CA GLN A 239 -20.01 9.16 5.36
C GLN A 239 -21.37 8.97 6.03
N GLU A 240 -22.10 10.04 6.34
CA GLU A 240 -23.48 9.97 6.80
C GLU A 240 -24.39 9.26 5.79
N MET A 241 -24.24 9.54 4.50
CA MET A 241 -24.99 8.87 3.44
C MET A 241 -24.70 7.37 3.38
N PHE A 242 -23.45 6.96 3.58
CA PHE A 242 -23.07 5.54 3.64
C PHE A 242 -23.68 4.85 4.87
N VAL A 243 -23.54 5.45 6.03
CA VAL A 243 -24.10 4.91 7.28
C VAL A 243 -25.63 4.79 7.20
N GLY A 244 -26.32 5.82 6.67
CA GLY A 244 -27.75 5.79 6.44
C GLY A 244 -28.23 4.66 5.50
N ARG A 245 -27.32 4.10 4.66
CA ARG A 245 -27.57 2.94 3.79
C ARG A 245 -27.04 1.63 4.37
N GLY A 246 -26.61 1.64 5.64
CA GLY A 246 -26.15 0.45 6.36
C GLY A 246 -24.78 -0.09 5.91
N VAL A 247 -23.91 0.78 5.45
CA VAL A 247 -22.52 0.44 5.13
C VAL A 247 -21.56 1.44 5.76
N TRP A 248 -20.32 0.99 6.05
CA TRP A 248 -19.25 1.83 6.56
C TRP A 248 -18.16 1.97 5.50
N ILE A 249 -18.02 3.16 4.93
CA ILE A 249 -16.96 3.52 3.97
C ILE A 249 -16.35 4.84 4.44
N ARG A 250 -15.03 4.91 4.52
CA ARG A 250 -14.30 6.10 4.95
C ARG A 250 -13.56 6.73 3.76
N PRO A 251 -14.11 7.78 3.14
CA PRO A 251 -13.42 8.52 2.10
C PRO A 251 -12.18 9.25 2.64
N PHE A 252 -11.24 9.54 1.75
CA PHE A 252 -10.07 10.34 2.07
C PHE A 252 -9.73 11.30 0.92
N GLY A 253 -9.88 12.61 1.13
CA GLY A 253 -9.67 13.62 0.11
C GLY A 253 -10.55 13.36 -1.12
N ARG A 254 -9.94 13.02 -2.25
CA ARG A 254 -10.64 12.68 -3.50
C ARG A 254 -11.00 11.19 -3.62
N LEU A 255 -10.59 10.36 -2.67
CA LEU A 255 -10.68 8.91 -2.78
C LEU A 255 -11.88 8.36 -2.02
N VAL A 256 -12.70 7.56 -2.71
CA VAL A 256 -13.71 6.70 -2.12
C VAL A 256 -13.32 5.27 -2.44
N TYR A 257 -12.86 4.52 -1.44
CA TYR A 257 -12.21 3.24 -1.68
C TYR A 257 -12.72 2.13 -0.77
N LEU A 258 -12.57 0.90 -1.23
CA LEU A 258 -12.94 -0.32 -0.54
C LEU A 258 -11.70 -1.19 -0.32
N MET A 259 -11.48 -1.59 0.93
CA MET A 259 -10.50 -2.60 1.32
C MET A 259 -11.18 -3.62 2.24
N PRO A 260 -12.11 -4.43 1.72
CA PRO A 260 -12.89 -5.34 2.53
C PRO A 260 -12.00 -6.40 3.21
N PRO A 261 -12.46 -7.00 4.34
CA PRO A 261 -11.84 -8.21 4.84
C PRO A 261 -11.98 -9.33 3.81
N ILE A 262 -10.96 -10.19 3.71
CA ILE A 262 -10.96 -11.26 2.69
C ILE A 262 -12.10 -12.28 2.91
N VAL A 263 -12.58 -12.38 4.14
CA VAL A 263 -13.71 -13.26 4.52
C VAL A 263 -15.09 -12.67 4.24
N ILE A 264 -15.18 -11.47 3.65
CA ILE A 264 -16.46 -10.85 3.30
C ILE A 264 -17.27 -11.77 2.37
N SER A 265 -18.60 -11.84 2.56
CA SER A 265 -19.46 -12.57 1.62
C SER A 265 -19.57 -11.87 0.26
N ASP A 266 -19.92 -12.59 -0.79
CA ASP A 266 -20.16 -11.99 -2.11
C ASP A 266 -21.35 -11.01 -2.07
N GLU A 267 -22.37 -11.33 -1.28
CA GLU A 267 -23.55 -10.50 -1.08
C GLU A 267 -23.20 -9.16 -0.41
N ASP A 268 -22.47 -9.20 0.71
CA ASP A 268 -22.04 -8.00 1.41
C ASP A 268 -21.11 -7.14 0.58
N LEU A 269 -20.19 -7.78 -0.19
CA LEU A 269 -19.29 -7.07 -1.08
C LEU A 269 -20.05 -6.34 -2.20
N ARG A 270 -21.05 -6.99 -2.80
CA ARG A 270 -21.92 -6.36 -3.80
C ARG A 270 -22.75 -5.23 -3.21
N LYS A 271 -23.34 -5.44 -2.02
CA LYS A 271 -24.05 -4.40 -1.27
C LYS A 271 -23.14 -3.18 -1.03
N LEU A 272 -21.92 -3.42 -0.51
CA LEU A 272 -20.95 -2.37 -0.22
C LEU A 272 -20.61 -1.56 -1.48
N SER A 273 -20.33 -2.25 -2.58
CA SER A 273 -19.96 -1.64 -3.87
C SER A 273 -21.13 -0.88 -4.50
N SER A 274 -22.33 -1.47 -4.51
CA SER A 274 -23.53 -0.84 -5.07
C SER A 274 -23.93 0.42 -4.31
N VAL A 275 -23.82 0.40 -2.99
CA VAL A 275 -24.09 1.60 -2.15
C VAL A 275 -23.06 2.68 -2.43
N LEU A 276 -21.76 2.32 -2.58
CA LEU A 276 -20.74 3.29 -2.98
C LEU A 276 -21.10 3.98 -4.28
N VAL A 277 -21.39 3.22 -5.33
CA VAL A 277 -21.75 3.76 -6.65
C VAL A 277 -23.03 4.61 -6.57
N SER A 278 -24.04 4.17 -5.83
CA SER A 278 -25.31 4.91 -5.65
C SER A 278 -25.09 6.27 -5.00
N VAL A 279 -24.28 6.34 -3.94
CA VAL A 279 -23.99 7.58 -3.24
C VAL A 279 -23.21 8.53 -4.15
N LEU A 280 -22.21 8.04 -4.90
CA LEU A 280 -21.45 8.87 -5.84
C LEU A 280 -22.35 9.44 -6.96
N LYS A 281 -23.28 8.64 -7.48
CA LYS A 281 -24.28 9.12 -8.46
C LYS A 281 -25.19 10.23 -7.91
N GLU A 282 -25.54 10.17 -6.64
CA GLU A 282 -26.38 11.17 -5.98
C GLU A 282 -25.65 12.49 -5.76
N ILE A 283 -24.43 12.45 -5.23
CA ILE A 283 -23.66 13.67 -5.00
C ILE A 283 -23.26 14.37 -6.30
N SER A 284 -23.00 13.59 -7.37
CA SER A 284 -22.63 14.15 -8.68
C SER A 284 -23.80 14.81 -9.44
N LYS A 285 -25.05 14.56 -9.05
CA LYS A 285 -26.23 15.25 -9.62
C LYS A 285 -26.47 16.62 -9.00
N ASN A 286 -25.87 16.87 -7.85
CA ASN A 286 -26.08 18.09 -7.07
C ASN A 286 -24.92 19.10 -7.26
N VAL A 287 -24.01 18.81 -8.17
CA VAL A 287 -22.92 19.67 -8.66
C VAL A 287 -23.21 20.05 -10.10
#